data_3269fdc9c1441e4b972c46ec0ec957d9
#
_entry.id   3269fdc9c1441e4b972c46ec0ec957d9
#
_cell.length_a   1.000
_cell.length_b   1.000
_cell.length_c   1.000
_cell.angle_alpha   90.00
_cell.angle_beta   90.00
_cell.angle_gamma   90.00
#
_symmetry.space_group_name_H-M   'P 1'
#
loop_
_entity.id
_entity.type
_entity.pdbx_description
1 polymer ?
#
loop_
_entity_poly.entity_id
_entity_poly.type
_entity_poly.pdbx_seq_one_letter_code
_entity_poly.pdbx_strand_id
1 'polypeptide(L)'
;LRHAYFGFPVTIKFAPRISAPLFTLAASVFFVAAYNFSFWQRFLFATGGFSIANVPLLLATFALLVLVFNACLSLVNFRPIIKPLVIALLLTTSAATYFMNQYGTQIDKAMIQNVVETDVREAGELLSIKMILTIIVLGVLPAIAVARTKLTYAPRRRHLLLSAGVIVGSLALAAGILLLFFKSYAPALREHRELRFLLTPTNYIQATNSYLKQKWARPLVVAPLGRDAAKGVTWAGHTRRSVTVLVLGETARAMNFSLNKYSRDTNPLLSQQAGLINFTDVSSCGTATAVSVPCVFSALGRENYSDTKAQGQEGLLDVLKHAGFDVLWRDNNSGCKGVCARVTYEDWSQPVANDPLCNTEECFDEKLLEKLPEVIRDSKKDLVVVLHQKGSHGPAYWKRYPRAFAKFGPVCETNELEKCSQAAITAAYDNTILYTDYFLDKTIKLLAQSSQQDSVDTAMVYFSDHGESLGEKNMYLHGAPYIISPPEQRRVPMMMWFSDQYAERFKIDRRCLSARANQPFSHDNVFHSVLGMLDISTAVYNPALDIFNACTHG
;
A
#
# COMPACT_ATOMS: atom_id res chain seq x y z
N LEU A 1 40.99 -38.36 39.23
CA LEU A 1 40.17 -37.14 39.43
C LEU A 1 38.89 -37.26 38.62
N ARG A 2 37.77 -37.65 39.32
CA ARG A 2 36.44 -37.77 38.75
C ARG A 2 35.78 -36.40 38.79
N HIS A 3 35.38 -35.86 37.65
CA HIS A 3 34.49 -34.68 37.56
C HIS A 3 33.06 -35.13 37.76
N ALA A 4 32.45 -34.68 38.86
CA ALA A 4 31.02 -34.81 39.13
C ALA A 4 30.30 -33.74 38.35
N TYR A 5 29.49 -34.11 37.34
CA TYR A 5 28.50 -33.24 36.69
C TYR A 5 27.26 -33.16 37.59
N PHE A 6 27.07 -32.04 38.25
CA PHE A 6 25.82 -31.67 38.86
C PHE A 6 24.84 -31.20 37.77
N GLY A 7 24.10 -32.12 37.20
CA GLY A 7 22.93 -31.82 36.40
C GLY A 7 21.73 -31.64 37.31
N PHE A 8 21.25 -30.38 37.49
CA PHE A 8 19.95 -30.13 38.06
C PHE A 8 18.85 -30.43 37.01
N PRO A 9 18.01 -31.46 37.19
CA PRO A 9 16.84 -31.64 36.34
C PRO A 9 15.75 -30.70 36.84
N VAL A 10 15.60 -29.53 36.25
CA VAL A 10 14.38 -28.73 36.41
C VAL A 10 13.27 -29.42 35.66
N THR A 11 12.71 -30.47 36.25
CA THR A 11 11.46 -31.09 35.75
C THR A 11 10.27 -30.28 36.25
N ILE A 12 9.92 -29.21 35.55
CA ILE A 12 8.60 -28.56 35.74
C ILE A 12 7.53 -29.49 35.13
N LYS A 13 7.07 -30.46 35.92
CA LYS A 13 5.94 -31.35 35.59
C LYS A 13 4.60 -30.64 35.84
N PHE A 14 4.33 -29.49 35.26
CA PHE A 14 2.98 -28.92 35.25
C PHE A 14 2.44 -29.06 33.81
N ALA A 15 1.77 -30.17 33.51
CA ALA A 15 0.99 -30.33 32.30
C ALA A 15 -0.50 -30.34 32.70
N PRO A 16 -1.19 -29.19 32.70
CA PRO A 16 -2.59 -29.11 33.07
C PRO A 16 -3.42 -30.00 32.13
N ARG A 17 -4.35 -30.77 32.72
CA ARG A 17 -5.31 -31.60 31.96
C ARG A 17 -6.59 -30.79 31.77
N ILE A 18 -7.01 -30.59 30.53
CA ILE A 18 -8.23 -29.84 30.19
C ILE A 18 -9.05 -30.65 29.20
N SER A 19 -10.40 -30.62 29.32
CA SER A 19 -11.23 -31.24 28.32
C SER A 19 -11.20 -30.48 26.99
N ALA A 20 -11.32 -31.18 25.87
CA ALA A 20 -11.26 -30.59 24.55
C ALA A 20 -12.31 -29.45 24.33
N PRO A 21 -13.59 -29.56 24.78
CA PRO A 21 -14.53 -28.43 24.70
C PRO A 21 -14.15 -27.22 25.57
N LEU A 22 -13.62 -27.45 26.77
CA LEU A 22 -13.16 -26.35 27.62
C LEU A 22 -11.91 -25.66 27.04
N PHE A 23 -11.05 -26.40 26.36
CA PHE A 23 -9.90 -25.85 25.67
C PHE A 23 -10.30 -24.91 24.51
N THR A 24 -11.29 -25.31 23.68
CA THR A 24 -11.78 -24.44 22.59
C THR A 24 -12.42 -23.16 23.14
N LEU A 25 -13.20 -23.27 24.23
CA LEU A 25 -13.79 -22.11 24.88
C LEU A 25 -12.71 -21.17 25.45
N ALA A 26 -11.74 -21.71 26.20
CA ALA A 26 -10.66 -20.92 26.79
C ALA A 26 -9.81 -20.23 25.70
N ALA A 27 -9.49 -20.92 24.61
CA ALA A 27 -8.81 -20.35 23.46
C ALA A 27 -9.63 -19.21 22.83
N SER A 28 -10.96 -19.40 22.66
CA SER A 28 -11.84 -18.37 22.09
C SER A 28 -11.90 -17.11 22.97
N VAL A 29 -12.02 -17.28 24.27
CA VAL A 29 -11.97 -16.16 25.23
C VAL A 29 -10.64 -15.43 25.11
N PHE A 30 -9.52 -16.14 25.05
CA PHE A 30 -8.20 -15.56 24.92
C PHE A 30 -8.06 -14.77 23.60
N PHE A 31 -8.48 -15.35 22.46
CA PHE A 31 -8.42 -14.66 21.17
C PHE A 31 -9.23 -13.36 21.17
N VAL A 32 -10.45 -13.39 21.67
CA VAL A 32 -11.33 -12.21 21.68
C VAL A 32 -10.81 -11.14 22.63
N ALA A 33 -10.29 -11.53 23.79
CA ALA A 33 -9.82 -10.58 24.80
C ALA A 33 -8.44 -9.97 24.49
N ALA A 34 -7.47 -10.82 24.06
CA ALA A 34 -6.07 -10.42 23.99
C ALA A 34 -5.67 -9.75 22.65
N TYR A 35 -6.35 -10.09 21.53
CA TYR A 35 -5.89 -9.67 20.21
C TYR A 35 -6.77 -8.62 19.53
N ASN A 36 -7.92 -8.28 20.05
CA ASN A 36 -8.90 -7.44 19.38
C ASN A 36 -8.99 -6.03 19.95
N PHE A 37 -7.89 -5.46 20.45
CA PHE A 37 -7.88 -4.11 21.05
C PHE A 37 -8.38 -3.04 20.07
N SER A 38 -7.86 -3.00 18.85
CA SER A 38 -8.30 -2.04 17.82
C SER A 38 -9.78 -2.19 17.48
N PHE A 39 -10.28 -3.45 17.42
CA PHE A 39 -11.72 -3.70 17.26
C PHE A 39 -12.54 -3.12 18.42
N TRP A 40 -12.16 -3.38 19.68
CA TRP A 40 -12.87 -2.89 20.84
C TRP A 40 -12.87 -1.37 20.94
N GLN A 41 -11.74 -0.75 20.64
CA GLN A 41 -11.64 0.71 20.64
C GLN A 41 -12.58 1.33 19.59
N ARG A 42 -12.61 0.77 18.38
CA ARG A 42 -13.47 1.25 17.30
C ARG A 42 -14.94 0.94 17.53
N PHE A 43 -15.24 -0.22 18.08
CA PHE A 43 -16.60 -0.60 18.45
C PHE A 43 -17.18 0.30 19.54
N LEU A 44 -16.39 0.63 20.57
CA LEU A 44 -16.77 1.62 21.60
C LEU A 44 -17.07 2.98 20.97
N PHE A 45 -16.24 3.45 20.05
CA PHE A 45 -16.49 4.70 19.35
C PHE A 45 -17.81 4.64 18.55
N ALA A 46 -18.03 3.56 17.81
CA ALA A 46 -19.22 3.35 16.99
C ALA A 46 -20.52 3.28 17.80
N THR A 47 -20.43 2.92 19.08
CA THR A 47 -21.58 2.81 20.00
C THR A 47 -21.74 4.03 20.93
N GLY A 48 -21.05 5.14 20.63
CA GLY A 48 -21.18 6.39 21.41
C GLY A 48 -20.29 6.49 22.65
N GLY A 49 -19.22 5.65 22.72
CA GLY A 49 -18.24 5.67 23.80
C GLY A 49 -18.61 4.78 25.00
N PHE A 50 -17.73 4.80 26.02
CA PHE A 50 -17.96 4.04 27.22
C PHE A 50 -19.02 4.72 28.10
N SER A 51 -20.13 4.02 28.34
CA SER A 51 -21.17 4.42 29.30
C SER A 51 -21.72 3.18 29.98
N ILE A 52 -22.29 3.34 31.17
CA ILE A 52 -22.92 2.24 31.91
C ILE A 52 -24.07 1.62 31.10
N ALA A 53 -24.79 2.44 30.31
CA ALA A 53 -25.86 1.98 29.42
C ALA A 53 -25.36 1.05 28.33
N ASN A 54 -24.10 1.20 27.87
CA ASN A 54 -23.51 0.39 26.81
C ASN A 54 -22.83 -0.89 27.32
N VAL A 55 -22.63 -1.06 28.62
CA VAL A 55 -22.02 -2.26 29.21
C VAL A 55 -22.72 -3.57 28.78
N PRO A 56 -24.07 -3.66 28.82
CA PRO A 56 -24.75 -4.87 28.36
C PRO A 56 -24.45 -5.21 26.88
N LEU A 57 -24.38 -4.20 26.00
CA LEU A 57 -24.04 -4.39 24.59
C LEU A 57 -22.59 -4.87 24.43
N LEU A 58 -21.64 -4.31 25.20
CA LEU A 58 -20.23 -4.73 25.16
C LEU A 58 -20.06 -6.17 25.62
N LEU A 59 -20.70 -6.56 26.72
CA LEU A 59 -20.67 -7.94 27.23
C LEU A 59 -21.36 -8.90 26.26
N ALA A 60 -22.48 -8.50 25.67
CA ALA A 60 -23.17 -9.27 24.65
C ALA A 60 -22.30 -9.48 23.40
N THR A 61 -21.60 -8.42 22.95
CA THR A 61 -20.66 -8.51 21.81
C THR A 61 -19.47 -9.39 22.14
N PHE A 62 -18.90 -9.28 23.32
CA PHE A 62 -17.83 -10.17 23.76
C PHE A 62 -18.30 -11.63 23.76
N ALA A 63 -19.45 -11.93 24.37
CA ALA A 63 -20.03 -13.26 24.39
C ALA A 63 -20.33 -13.77 22.96
N LEU A 64 -20.92 -12.93 22.11
CA LEU A 64 -21.21 -13.25 20.72
C LEU A 64 -19.93 -13.69 19.97
N LEU A 65 -18.86 -12.89 20.06
CA LEU A 65 -17.59 -13.22 19.40
C LEU A 65 -16.97 -14.49 19.96
N VAL A 66 -16.97 -14.69 21.28
CA VAL A 66 -16.47 -15.92 21.91
C VAL A 66 -17.27 -17.13 21.44
N LEU A 67 -18.60 -17.05 21.37
CA LEU A 67 -19.45 -18.14 20.91
C LEU A 67 -19.21 -18.50 19.46
N VAL A 68 -19.09 -17.53 18.57
CA VAL A 68 -18.78 -17.77 17.14
C VAL A 68 -17.41 -18.42 17.01
N PHE A 69 -16.38 -17.89 17.69
CA PHE A 69 -15.04 -18.48 17.69
C PHE A 69 -15.03 -19.91 18.25
N ASN A 70 -15.74 -20.14 19.36
CA ASN A 70 -15.83 -21.47 19.96
C ASN A 70 -16.51 -22.47 19.02
N ALA A 71 -17.56 -22.05 18.30
CA ALA A 71 -18.18 -22.88 17.28
C ALA A 71 -17.18 -23.24 16.17
N CYS A 72 -16.43 -22.26 15.65
CA CYS A 72 -15.40 -22.47 14.61
C CYS A 72 -14.29 -23.43 15.08
N LEU A 73 -13.73 -23.22 16.27
CA LEU A 73 -12.69 -24.10 16.82
C LEU A 73 -13.22 -25.50 17.12
N SER A 74 -14.50 -25.62 17.51
CA SER A 74 -15.14 -26.92 17.79
C SER A 74 -15.37 -27.75 16.53
N LEU A 75 -15.51 -27.13 15.34
CA LEU A 75 -15.55 -27.82 14.05
C LEU A 75 -14.26 -28.61 13.75
N VAL A 76 -13.14 -28.10 14.19
CA VAL A 76 -11.79 -28.67 13.93
C VAL A 76 -11.16 -29.27 15.19
N ASN A 77 -11.96 -29.53 16.22
CA ASN A 77 -11.52 -30.06 17.51
C ASN A 77 -11.14 -31.55 17.47
N PHE A 78 -10.14 -31.90 16.66
CA PHE A 78 -9.57 -33.24 16.54
C PHE A 78 -8.15 -33.29 17.08
N ARG A 79 -7.78 -34.43 17.72
CA ARG A 79 -6.46 -34.60 18.36
C ARG A 79 -5.25 -34.11 17.54
N PRO A 80 -5.10 -34.48 16.24
CA PRO A 80 -3.92 -34.09 15.48
C PRO A 80 -3.96 -32.62 15.02
N ILE A 81 -5.13 -31.97 15.01
CA ILE A 81 -5.36 -30.68 14.32
C ILE A 81 -5.41 -29.51 15.29
N ILE A 82 -6.18 -29.65 16.39
CA ILE A 82 -6.55 -28.46 17.20
C ILE A 82 -5.35 -27.73 17.82
N LYS A 83 -4.37 -28.46 18.38
CA LYS A 83 -3.20 -27.82 19.00
C LYS A 83 -2.29 -27.15 17.96
N PRO A 84 -1.84 -27.82 16.88
CA PRO A 84 -1.07 -27.16 15.83
C PRO A 84 -1.79 -25.94 15.25
N LEU A 85 -3.10 -26.02 15.01
CA LEU A 85 -3.90 -24.91 14.50
C LEU A 85 -3.92 -23.73 15.48
N VAL A 86 -4.22 -23.97 16.76
CA VAL A 86 -4.25 -22.90 17.76
C VAL A 86 -2.87 -22.28 17.93
N ILE A 87 -1.78 -23.06 17.93
CA ILE A 87 -0.41 -22.56 17.99
C ILE A 87 -0.11 -21.67 16.76
N ALA A 88 -0.43 -22.12 15.56
CA ALA A 88 -0.26 -21.32 14.35
C ALA A 88 -1.05 -20.01 14.41
N LEU A 89 -2.32 -20.08 14.84
CA LEU A 89 -3.15 -18.87 15.02
C LEU A 89 -2.58 -17.92 16.07
N LEU A 90 -2.07 -18.41 17.21
CA LEU A 90 -1.47 -17.58 18.25
C LEU A 90 -0.27 -16.79 17.71
N LEU A 91 0.62 -17.45 16.96
CA LEU A 91 1.81 -16.81 16.39
C LEU A 91 1.44 -15.80 15.29
N THR A 92 0.59 -16.17 14.36
CA THR A 92 0.19 -15.27 13.27
C THR A 92 -0.67 -14.10 13.76
N THR A 93 -1.60 -14.35 14.71
CA THR A 93 -2.45 -13.29 15.26
C THR A 93 -1.65 -12.30 16.09
N SER A 94 -0.62 -12.74 16.83
CA SER A 94 0.21 -11.82 17.62
C SER A 94 0.96 -10.81 16.73
N ALA A 95 1.49 -11.25 15.58
CA ALA A 95 2.10 -10.37 14.60
C ALA A 95 1.06 -9.42 13.96
N ALA A 96 -0.07 -9.96 13.49
CA ALA A 96 -1.15 -9.16 12.91
C ALA A 96 -1.65 -8.08 13.87
N THR A 97 -1.88 -8.44 15.13
CA THR A 97 -2.33 -7.51 16.19
C THR A 97 -1.30 -6.42 16.46
N TYR A 98 0.00 -6.74 16.42
CA TYR A 98 1.03 -5.72 16.57
C TYR A 98 0.89 -4.64 15.49
N PHE A 99 0.83 -5.02 14.21
CA PHE A 99 0.70 -4.06 13.11
C PHE A 99 -0.59 -3.25 13.18
N MET A 100 -1.70 -3.90 13.50
CA MET A 100 -3.00 -3.22 13.63
C MET A 100 -3.00 -2.20 14.77
N ASN A 101 -2.43 -2.54 15.92
CA ASN A 101 -2.40 -1.65 17.08
C ASN A 101 -1.34 -0.55 16.94
N GLN A 102 -0.21 -0.86 16.28
CA GLN A 102 0.94 0.04 16.16
C GLN A 102 0.73 1.10 15.10
N TYR A 103 0.20 0.70 13.94
CA TYR A 103 0.09 1.55 12.76
C TYR A 103 -1.36 1.91 12.40
N GLY A 104 -2.35 1.36 13.14
CA GLY A 104 -3.77 1.55 12.81
C GLY A 104 -4.18 0.88 11.49
N THR A 105 -3.36 -0.03 10.97
CA THR A 105 -3.60 -0.69 9.69
C THR A 105 -4.77 -1.66 9.78
N GLN A 106 -5.45 -1.85 8.65
CA GLN A 106 -6.51 -2.84 8.51
C GLN A 106 -6.04 -3.96 7.59
N ILE A 107 -6.27 -5.21 8.00
CA ILE A 107 -5.79 -6.35 7.22
C ILE A 107 -6.87 -6.79 6.25
N ASP A 108 -6.72 -6.36 5.01
CA ASP A 108 -7.50 -6.79 3.86
C ASP A 108 -6.64 -7.56 2.84
N LYS A 109 -7.20 -7.90 1.68
CA LYS A 109 -6.48 -8.60 0.61
C LYS A 109 -5.28 -7.80 0.10
N ALA A 110 -5.42 -6.48 -0.03
CA ALA A 110 -4.35 -5.63 -0.52
C ALA A 110 -3.18 -5.57 0.49
N MET A 111 -3.48 -5.54 1.79
CA MET A 111 -2.45 -5.61 2.83
C MET A 111 -1.70 -6.96 2.81
N ILE A 112 -2.40 -8.10 2.61
CA ILE A 112 -1.73 -9.41 2.47
C ILE A 112 -0.85 -9.43 1.22
N GLN A 113 -1.31 -8.84 0.11
CA GLN A 113 -0.51 -8.70 -1.09
C GLN A 113 0.75 -7.87 -0.83
N ASN A 114 0.63 -6.70 -0.18
CA ASN A 114 1.76 -5.89 0.21
C ASN A 114 2.76 -6.67 1.07
N VAL A 115 2.30 -7.38 2.10
CA VAL A 115 3.18 -8.19 2.97
C VAL A 115 3.95 -9.26 2.18
N VAL A 116 3.32 -9.90 1.19
CA VAL A 116 3.95 -10.96 0.38
C VAL A 116 4.90 -10.37 -0.67
N GLU A 117 4.61 -9.17 -1.18
CA GLU A 117 5.37 -8.50 -2.24
C GLU A 117 6.41 -7.51 -1.70
N THR A 118 6.40 -7.21 -0.39
CA THR A 118 7.40 -6.39 0.30
C THR A 118 8.77 -7.10 0.27
N ASP A 119 9.80 -6.38 -0.10
CA ASP A 119 11.16 -6.93 -0.09
C ASP A 119 11.71 -7.11 1.34
N VAL A 120 12.80 -7.89 1.45
CA VAL A 120 13.38 -8.26 2.76
C VAL A 120 13.92 -7.03 3.51
N ARG A 121 14.37 -5.99 2.80
CA ARG A 121 14.90 -4.75 3.39
C ARG A 121 13.78 -3.92 3.98
N GLU A 122 12.69 -3.71 3.24
CA GLU A 122 11.49 -3.05 3.74
C GLU A 122 10.89 -3.79 4.94
N ALA A 123 10.81 -5.13 4.87
CA ALA A 123 10.35 -5.95 5.99
C ALA A 123 11.25 -5.77 7.22
N GLY A 124 12.58 -5.63 7.03
CA GLY A 124 13.55 -5.35 8.08
C GLY A 124 13.30 -4.02 8.81
N GLU A 125 12.87 -2.99 8.09
CA GLU A 125 12.54 -1.67 8.67
C GLU A 125 11.34 -1.72 9.63
N LEU A 126 10.47 -2.71 9.49
CA LEU A 126 9.30 -2.90 10.35
C LEU A 126 9.62 -3.71 11.62
N LEU A 127 10.82 -4.31 11.71
CA LEU A 127 11.23 -5.05 12.90
C LEU A 127 11.57 -4.11 14.06
N SER A 128 10.93 -4.33 15.21
CA SER A 128 11.21 -3.57 16.43
C SER A 128 11.27 -4.49 17.64
N ILE A 129 11.94 -4.04 18.71
CA ILE A 129 11.97 -4.75 19.98
C ILE A 129 10.55 -4.95 20.52
N LYS A 130 9.68 -3.94 20.37
CA LYS A 130 8.27 -3.99 20.77
C LYS A 130 7.51 -5.07 20.00
N MET A 131 7.76 -5.21 18.70
CA MET A 131 7.18 -6.29 17.89
C MET A 131 7.62 -7.66 18.42
N ILE A 132 8.92 -7.85 18.65
CA ILE A 132 9.47 -9.11 19.17
C ILE A 132 8.85 -9.45 20.54
N LEU A 133 8.81 -8.49 21.46
CA LEU A 133 8.19 -8.67 22.78
C LEU A 133 6.69 -8.99 22.66
N THR A 134 5.95 -8.32 21.77
CA THR A 134 4.53 -8.62 21.53
C THR A 134 4.33 -10.04 21.04
N ILE A 135 5.13 -10.48 20.08
CA ILE A 135 5.08 -11.86 19.56
C ILE A 135 5.46 -12.88 20.66
N ILE A 136 6.46 -12.59 21.49
CA ILE A 136 6.83 -13.46 22.59
C ILE A 136 5.69 -13.56 23.60
N VAL A 137 5.15 -12.44 24.07
CA VAL A 137 4.15 -12.40 25.16
C VAL A 137 2.81 -12.94 24.69
N LEU A 138 2.32 -12.49 23.53
CA LEU A 138 0.99 -12.87 23.03
C LEU A 138 1.02 -14.12 22.12
N GLY A 139 2.15 -14.43 21.47
CA GLY A 139 2.29 -15.57 20.56
C GLY A 139 2.98 -16.76 21.22
N VAL A 140 4.29 -16.61 21.50
CA VAL A 140 5.16 -17.74 21.88
C VAL A 140 4.79 -18.31 23.27
N LEU A 141 4.61 -17.47 24.28
CA LEU A 141 4.27 -17.95 25.64
C LEU A 141 2.93 -18.70 25.67
N PRO A 142 1.83 -18.19 25.09
CA PRO A 142 0.58 -18.94 25.00
C PRO A 142 0.72 -20.19 24.14
N ALA A 143 1.50 -20.18 23.06
CA ALA A 143 1.76 -21.35 22.23
C ALA A 143 2.49 -22.47 23.01
N ILE A 144 3.47 -22.12 23.85
CA ILE A 144 4.14 -23.05 24.75
C ILE A 144 3.14 -23.62 25.77
N ALA A 145 2.25 -22.80 26.35
CA ALA A 145 1.21 -23.26 27.26
C ALA A 145 0.27 -24.27 26.58
N VAL A 146 -0.18 -23.97 25.36
CA VAL A 146 -0.99 -24.89 24.53
C VAL A 146 -0.22 -26.19 24.23
N ALA A 147 1.04 -26.09 23.85
CA ALA A 147 1.88 -27.27 23.56
C ALA A 147 2.00 -28.20 24.77
N ARG A 148 2.18 -27.65 25.97
CA ARG A 148 2.33 -28.40 27.23
C ARG A 148 1.00 -28.92 27.80
N THR A 149 -0.14 -28.35 27.43
CA THR A 149 -1.46 -28.77 27.92
C THR A 149 -1.83 -30.17 27.42
N LYS A 150 -2.29 -31.07 28.29
CA LYS A 150 -2.80 -32.39 27.92
C LYS A 150 -4.30 -32.33 27.71
N LEU A 151 -4.73 -32.50 26.44
CA LEU A 151 -6.15 -32.54 26.09
C LEU A 151 -6.76 -33.93 26.35
N THR A 152 -7.89 -33.92 27.04
CA THR A 152 -8.71 -35.13 27.28
C THR A 152 -9.91 -35.13 26.35
N TYR A 153 -10.11 -36.25 25.68
CA TYR A 153 -11.21 -36.46 24.73
C TYR A 153 -12.12 -37.59 25.23
N ALA A 154 -13.42 -37.38 25.12
CA ALA A 154 -14.39 -38.47 25.30
C ALA A 154 -14.24 -39.53 24.19
N PRO A 155 -14.84 -40.73 24.35
CA PRO A 155 -14.94 -41.70 23.26
C PRO A 155 -15.53 -41.08 21.99
N ARG A 156 -15.09 -41.53 20.79
CA ARG A 156 -15.35 -40.86 19.50
C ARG A 156 -16.80 -40.42 19.31
N ARG A 157 -17.79 -41.31 19.52
CA ARG A 157 -19.22 -40.95 19.38
C ARG A 157 -19.64 -39.84 20.34
N ARG A 158 -19.27 -39.96 21.62
CA ARG A 158 -19.59 -38.95 22.63
C ARG A 158 -18.88 -37.62 22.35
N HIS A 159 -17.63 -37.67 21.88
CA HIS A 159 -16.89 -36.46 21.50
C HIS A 159 -17.57 -35.75 20.33
N LEU A 160 -18.00 -36.44 19.27
CA LEU A 160 -18.74 -35.86 18.15
C LEU A 160 -20.06 -35.23 18.59
N LEU A 161 -20.83 -35.92 19.44
CA LEU A 161 -22.08 -35.39 19.97
C LEU A 161 -21.86 -34.15 20.84
N LEU A 162 -20.83 -34.16 21.70
CA LEU A 162 -20.47 -33.01 22.52
C LEU A 162 -20.03 -31.84 21.64
N SER A 163 -19.20 -32.07 20.62
CA SER A 163 -18.76 -31.00 19.70
C SER A 163 -19.95 -30.45 18.92
N ALA A 164 -20.84 -31.29 18.41
CA ALA A 164 -22.06 -30.85 17.74
C ALA A 164 -22.97 -30.04 18.69
N GLY A 165 -23.14 -30.50 19.93
CA GLY A 165 -23.90 -29.77 20.95
C GLY A 165 -23.29 -28.39 21.28
N VAL A 166 -21.96 -28.33 21.39
CA VAL A 166 -21.24 -27.05 21.59
C VAL A 166 -21.43 -26.12 20.39
N ILE A 167 -21.32 -26.63 19.17
CA ILE A 167 -21.50 -25.81 17.94
C ILE A 167 -22.94 -25.30 17.87
N VAL A 168 -23.94 -26.19 17.97
CA VAL A 168 -25.35 -25.81 17.88
C VAL A 168 -25.73 -24.86 19.02
N GLY A 169 -25.32 -25.15 20.24
CA GLY A 169 -25.57 -24.29 21.41
C GLY A 169 -24.90 -22.92 21.27
N SER A 170 -23.63 -22.88 20.83
CA SER A 170 -22.93 -21.60 20.60
C SER A 170 -23.61 -20.76 19.51
N LEU A 171 -23.99 -21.35 18.39
CA LEU A 171 -24.65 -20.64 17.29
C LEU A 171 -26.08 -20.19 17.68
N ALA A 172 -26.83 -21.02 18.41
CA ALA A 172 -28.16 -20.66 18.89
C ALA A 172 -28.10 -19.47 19.87
N LEU A 173 -27.17 -19.52 20.83
CA LEU A 173 -26.94 -18.39 21.77
C LEU A 173 -26.46 -17.14 21.03
N ALA A 174 -25.55 -17.28 20.07
CA ALA A 174 -25.08 -16.16 19.24
C ALA A 174 -26.22 -15.51 18.46
N ALA A 175 -27.10 -16.33 17.85
CA ALA A 175 -28.29 -15.84 17.17
C ALA A 175 -29.27 -15.14 18.12
N GLY A 176 -29.46 -15.68 19.32
CA GLY A 176 -30.27 -15.05 20.38
C GLY A 176 -29.73 -13.66 20.78
N ILE A 177 -28.40 -13.54 20.95
CA ILE A 177 -27.74 -12.26 21.24
C ILE A 177 -27.93 -11.26 20.09
N LEU A 178 -27.74 -11.72 18.85
CA LEU A 178 -27.94 -10.87 17.66
C LEU A 178 -29.37 -10.37 17.55
N LEU A 179 -30.37 -11.21 17.82
CA LEU A 179 -31.78 -10.80 17.82
C LEU A 179 -32.10 -9.82 18.94
N LEU A 180 -31.60 -10.08 20.15
CA LEU A 180 -31.85 -9.24 21.31
C LEU A 180 -31.27 -7.83 21.14
N PHE A 181 -30.06 -7.70 20.58
CA PHE A 181 -29.36 -6.44 20.37
C PHE A 181 -29.41 -5.96 18.92
N PHE A 182 -30.32 -6.49 18.08
CA PHE A 182 -30.40 -6.17 16.66
C PHE A 182 -30.48 -4.66 16.38
N LYS A 183 -31.27 -3.95 17.16
CA LYS A 183 -31.46 -2.49 17.03
C LYS A 183 -30.15 -1.70 17.25
N SER A 184 -29.23 -2.25 18.03
CA SER A 184 -27.91 -1.62 18.28
C SER A 184 -26.87 -2.05 17.24
N TYR A 185 -26.89 -3.34 16.84
CA TYR A 185 -25.92 -3.85 15.85
C TYR A 185 -26.18 -3.35 14.45
N ALA A 186 -27.44 -3.25 14.01
CA ALA A 186 -27.75 -2.93 12.63
C ALA A 186 -27.22 -1.54 12.19
N PRO A 187 -27.42 -0.45 12.95
CA PRO A 187 -26.80 0.84 12.64
C PRO A 187 -25.26 0.78 12.72
N ALA A 188 -24.72 0.25 13.83
CA ALA A 188 -23.28 0.21 14.05
C ALA A 188 -22.52 -0.52 12.92
N LEU A 189 -23.01 -1.69 12.46
CA LEU A 189 -22.39 -2.44 11.39
C LEU A 189 -22.64 -1.83 10.00
N ARG A 190 -23.73 -1.09 9.83
CA ARG A 190 -24.05 -0.40 8.56
C ARG A 190 -23.18 0.84 8.37
N GLU A 191 -23.00 1.62 9.44
CA GLU A 191 -22.24 2.87 9.41
C GLU A 191 -20.73 2.64 9.56
N HIS A 192 -20.33 1.61 10.30
CA HIS A 192 -18.93 1.25 10.60
C HIS A 192 -18.52 -0.06 9.95
N ARG A 193 -18.52 -0.09 8.62
CA ARG A 193 -18.16 -1.27 7.83
C ARG A 193 -16.72 -1.73 8.04
N GLU A 194 -15.86 -0.85 8.53
CA GLU A 194 -14.46 -1.10 8.86
C GLU A 194 -14.29 -2.13 10.00
N LEU A 195 -15.27 -2.28 10.90
CA LEU A 195 -15.18 -3.21 12.03
C LEU A 195 -14.85 -4.65 11.61
N ARG A 196 -15.33 -5.09 10.44
CA ARG A 196 -15.05 -6.43 9.89
C ARG A 196 -13.57 -6.67 9.58
N PHE A 197 -12.83 -5.60 9.25
CA PHE A 197 -11.40 -5.67 8.93
C PHE A 197 -10.51 -5.61 10.17
N LEU A 198 -11.11 -5.30 11.33
CA LEU A 198 -10.41 -5.20 12.60
C LEU A 198 -10.51 -6.46 13.45
N LEU A 199 -11.42 -7.38 13.12
CA LEU A 199 -11.65 -8.58 13.91
C LEU A 199 -10.65 -9.70 13.54
N THR A 200 -9.68 -9.92 14.42
CA THR A 200 -8.70 -11.02 14.28
C THR A 200 -9.20 -12.30 14.95
N PRO A 201 -8.90 -13.47 14.36
CA PRO A 201 -8.09 -13.78 13.17
C PRO A 201 -8.90 -13.82 11.86
N THR A 202 -10.20 -13.51 11.87
CA THR A 202 -11.07 -13.67 10.70
C THR A 202 -10.67 -12.76 9.55
N ASN A 203 -10.19 -11.55 9.83
CA ASN A 203 -9.74 -10.59 8.83
C ASN A 203 -8.59 -11.14 7.97
N TYR A 204 -7.46 -11.53 8.56
CA TYR A 204 -6.31 -12.00 7.78
C TYR A 204 -6.54 -13.40 7.17
N ILE A 205 -7.36 -14.27 7.79
CA ILE A 205 -7.74 -15.56 7.20
C ILE A 205 -8.53 -15.32 5.91
N GLN A 206 -9.55 -14.44 5.94
CA GLN A 206 -10.34 -14.08 4.77
C GLN A 206 -9.48 -13.38 3.71
N ALA A 207 -8.63 -12.44 4.12
CA ALA A 207 -7.72 -11.71 3.25
C ALA A 207 -6.74 -12.66 2.54
N THR A 208 -6.09 -13.56 3.30
CA THR A 208 -5.17 -14.57 2.75
C THR A 208 -5.88 -15.52 1.78
N ASN A 209 -7.07 -16.02 2.14
CA ASN A 209 -7.85 -16.88 1.24
C ASN A 209 -8.21 -16.15 -0.07
N SER A 210 -8.56 -14.87 0.00
CA SER A 210 -8.85 -14.05 -1.17
C SER A 210 -7.61 -13.83 -2.05
N TYR A 211 -6.46 -13.56 -1.43
CA TYR A 211 -5.17 -13.45 -2.11
C TYR A 211 -4.75 -14.76 -2.78
N LEU A 212 -4.82 -15.90 -2.06
CA LEU A 212 -4.46 -17.20 -2.61
C LEU A 212 -5.38 -17.64 -3.76
N LYS A 213 -6.68 -17.39 -3.66
CA LYS A 213 -7.63 -17.65 -4.78
C LYS A 213 -7.23 -16.88 -6.03
N GLN A 214 -6.79 -15.64 -5.89
CA GLN A 214 -6.30 -14.85 -7.02
C GLN A 214 -4.98 -15.42 -7.56
N LYS A 215 -4.01 -15.73 -6.70
CA LYS A 215 -2.68 -16.23 -7.09
C LYS A 215 -2.74 -17.61 -7.77
N TRP A 216 -3.67 -18.47 -7.35
CA TRP A 216 -3.87 -19.83 -7.91
C TRP A 216 -4.92 -19.85 -9.02
N ALA A 217 -5.53 -18.74 -9.38
CA ALA A 217 -6.28 -18.66 -10.61
C ALA A 217 -5.37 -19.05 -11.79
N ARG A 218 -5.98 -19.67 -12.84
CA ARG A 218 -5.22 -20.07 -14.02
C ARG A 218 -4.42 -18.89 -14.58
N PRO A 219 -3.23 -19.11 -15.17
CA PRO A 219 -2.48 -18.04 -15.82
C PRO A 219 -3.43 -17.27 -16.74
N LEU A 220 -3.55 -15.97 -16.49
CA LEU A 220 -4.38 -15.10 -17.30
C LEU A 220 -3.72 -14.98 -18.68
N VAL A 221 -4.46 -15.33 -19.72
CA VAL A 221 -4.08 -14.93 -21.07
C VAL A 221 -4.27 -13.42 -21.11
N VAL A 222 -3.16 -12.68 -21.24
CA VAL A 222 -3.21 -11.22 -21.30
C VAL A 222 -3.90 -10.81 -22.59
N ALA A 223 -5.09 -10.23 -22.47
CA ALA A 223 -5.83 -9.71 -23.61
C ALA A 223 -5.09 -8.49 -24.20
N PRO A 224 -4.93 -8.40 -25.51
CA PRO A 224 -4.32 -7.25 -26.14
C PRO A 224 -5.19 -6.01 -25.98
N LEU A 225 -4.53 -4.82 -25.86
CA LEU A 225 -5.17 -3.53 -25.75
C LEU A 225 -4.47 -2.53 -26.67
N GLY A 226 -5.26 -1.78 -27.46
CA GLY A 226 -4.72 -0.71 -28.29
C GLY A 226 -3.74 -1.17 -29.37
N ARG A 227 -3.93 -2.36 -29.98
CA ARG A 227 -3.14 -2.82 -31.12
C ARG A 227 -3.31 -1.95 -32.37
N ASP A 228 -4.39 -1.15 -32.40
CA ASP A 228 -4.71 -0.14 -33.40
C ASP A 228 -4.01 1.20 -33.12
N ALA A 229 -3.20 1.29 -32.04
CA ALA A 229 -2.54 2.52 -31.66
C ALA A 229 -1.57 3.01 -32.73
N ALA A 230 -1.75 4.23 -33.15
CA ALA A 230 -0.92 4.89 -34.16
C ALA A 230 -0.67 6.35 -33.76
N LYS A 231 0.47 6.87 -34.19
CA LYS A 231 0.83 8.28 -34.05
C LYS A 231 -0.10 9.14 -34.91
N GLY A 232 -0.68 10.19 -34.35
CA GLY A 232 -1.61 11.09 -34.99
C GLY A 232 -0.95 12.14 -35.89
N VAL A 233 -1.73 13.14 -36.29
CA VAL A 233 -1.34 14.13 -37.30
C VAL A 233 -0.16 15.02 -36.87
N THR A 234 0.01 15.28 -35.57
CA THR A 234 1.11 16.10 -35.05
C THR A 234 2.49 15.46 -35.23
N TRP A 235 2.52 14.17 -35.56
CA TRP A 235 3.76 13.44 -35.86
C TRP A 235 4.21 13.58 -37.32
N ALA A 236 3.33 14.01 -38.20
CA ALA A 236 3.64 14.13 -39.63
C ALA A 236 4.63 15.28 -39.88
N GLY A 237 5.69 15.00 -40.65
CA GLY A 237 6.68 15.99 -41.06
C GLY A 237 7.71 16.40 -39.99
N HIS A 238 7.62 15.86 -38.78
CA HIS A 238 8.60 16.11 -37.71
C HIS A 238 9.77 15.13 -37.78
N THR A 239 10.98 15.66 -37.76
CA THR A 239 12.24 14.88 -37.79
C THR A 239 12.85 14.71 -36.38
N ARG A 240 12.47 15.58 -35.44
CA ARG A 240 12.93 15.50 -34.05
C ARG A 240 12.26 14.36 -33.31
N ARG A 241 13.01 13.61 -32.53
CA ARG A 241 12.46 12.58 -31.64
C ARG A 241 11.76 13.23 -30.44
N SER A 242 10.83 12.51 -29.85
CA SER A 242 10.16 12.87 -28.61
C SER A 242 10.66 11.99 -27.45
N VAL A 243 10.90 12.61 -26.30
CA VAL A 243 11.23 11.92 -25.04
C VAL A 243 10.25 12.38 -23.96
N THR A 244 9.46 11.45 -23.47
CA THR A 244 8.51 11.69 -22.39
C THR A 244 8.93 10.91 -21.16
N VAL A 245 9.14 11.63 -20.04
CA VAL A 245 9.47 11.02 -18.75
C VAL A 245 8.25 11.04 -17.85
N LEU A 246 7.78 9.87 -17.45
CA LEU A 246 6.74 9.67 -16.46
C LEU A 246 7.44 9.40 -15.11
N VAL A 247 7.41 10.35 -14.21
CA VAL A 247 7.96 10.15 -12.85
C VAL A 247 6.82 9.65 -11.96
N LEU A 248 6.93 8.40 -11.56
CA LEU A 248 6.02 7.77 -10.61
C LEU A 248 6.60 7.93 -9.21
N GLY A 249 6.04 8.89 -8.45
CA GLY A 249 6.36 9.11 -7.05
C GLY A 249 5.74 8.03 -6.16
N GLU A 250 6.34 7.81 -5.02
CA GLU A 250 5.90 6.85 -4.01
C GLU A 250 5.49 7.59 -2.74
N THR A 251 4.27 7.32 -2.27
CA THR A 251 3.77 7.72 -0.93
C THR A 251 3.77 9.25 -0.70
N ALA A 252 3.83 10.09 -1.75
CA ALA A 252 3.82 11.53 -1.61
C ALA A 252 2.38 12.06 -1.53
N ARG A 253 2.04 12.76 -0.41
CA ARG A 253 0.72 13.35 -0.22
C ARG A 253 0.68 14.82 -0.65
N ALA A 254 -0.35 15.21 -1.38
CA ALA A 254 -0.47 16.56 -1.95
C ALA A 254 -0.41 17.68 -0.91
N MET A 255 -0.91 17.45 0.30
CA MET A 255 -1.03 18.48 1.34
C MET A 255 0.30 18.90 1.98
N ASN A 256 1.41 18.17 1.75
CA ASN A 256 2.75 18.59 2.21
C ASN A 256 3.57 19.28 1.12
N PHE A 257 2.96 19.60 -0.02
CA PHE A 257 3.60 20.40 -1.06
C PHE A 257 3.31 21.89 -0.84
N SER A 258 4.36 22.74 -0.73
CA SER A 258 4.18 24.20 -0.63
C SER A 258 3.52 24.79 -1.88
N LEU A 259 3.67 24.16 -3.04
CA LEU A 259 2.90 24.48 -4.25
C LEU A 259 1.38 24.32 -4.06
N ASN A 260 0.93 23.53 -3.09
CA ASN A 260 -0.46 23.36 -2.68
C ASN A 260 -0.82 24.15 -1.41
N LYS A 261 -0.07 25.22 -1.11
CA LYS A 261 -0.27 26.11 0.05
C LYS A 261 0.08 25.48 1.40
N TYR A 262 0.94 24.48 1.43
CA TYR A 262 1.49 23.99 2.68
C TYR A 262 2.35 25.06 3.35
N SER A 263 2.34 25.11 4.69
CA SER A 263 2.98 26.20 5.45
C SER A 263 4.51 26.14 5.45
N ARG A 264 5.12 24.96 5.26
CA ARG A 264 6.56 24.79 5.11
C ARG A 264 6.93 24.85 3.64
N ASP A 265 8.05 25.49 3.34
CA ASP A 265 8.58 25.59 1.96
C ASP A 265 9.26 24.27 1.55
N THR A 266 8.46 23.31 1.11
CA THR A 266 8.88 21.98 0.68
C THR A 266 9.16 21.89 -0.82
N ASN A 267 8.84 22.94 -1.61
CA ASN A 267 9.06 22.98 -3.06
C ASN A 267 9.76 24.26 -3.52
N PRO A 268 10.92 24.64 -2.90
CA PRO A 268 11.60 25.90 -3.24
C PRO A 268 12.12 25.94 -4.67
N LEU A 269 12.51 24.81 -5.26
CA LEU A 269 13.05 24.74 -6.61
C LEU A 269 11.95 24.72 -7.66
N LEU A 270 10.96 23.87 -7.49
CA LEU A 270 9.82 23.73 -8.42
C LEU A 270 8.96 24.99 -8.47
N SER A 271 8.87 25.76 -7.37
CA SER A 271 8.17 27.04 -7.36
C SER A 271 8.78 28.09 -8.30
N GLN A 272 10.05 27.92 -8.68
CA GLN A 272 10.80 28.78 -9.57
C GLN A 272 10.88 28.23 -11.01
N GLN A 273 10.39 27.00 -11.25
CA GLN A 273 10.43 26.36 -12.56
C GLN A 273 9.45 27.02 -13.54
N ALA A 274 9.98 27.65 -14.58
CA ALA A 274 9.17 28.21 -15.64
C ALA A 274 8.39 27.10 -16.39
N GLY A 275 7.11 27.35 -16.62
CA GLY A 275 6.25 26.45 -17.38
C GLY A 275 5.82 25.17 -16.65
N LEU A 276 6.13 25.05 -15.37
CA LEU A 276 5.59 23.96 -14.52
C LEU A 276 4.09 24.18 -14.28
N ILE A 277 3.30 23.15 -14.51
CA ILE A 277 1.87 23.13 -14.24
C ILE A 277 1.64 22.17 -13.06
N ASN A 278 1.11 22.72 -11.95
CA ASN A 278 0.83 21.96 -10.73
C ASN A 278 -0.67 21.76 -10.54
N PHE A 279 -1.13 20.51 -10.58
CA PHE A 279 -2.53 20.14 -10.35
C PHE A 279 -2.77 19.92 -8.86
N THR A 280 -3.69 20.70 -8.27
CA THR A 280 -3.85 20.80 -6.81
C THR A 280 -4.87 19.82 -6.23
N ASP A 281 -5.73 19.22 -7.05
CA ASP A 281 -6.82 18.34 -6.62
C ASP A 281 -6.82 17.04 -7.42
N VAL A 282 -5.92 16.12 -7.07
CA VAL A 282 -5.81 14.83 -7.74
C VAL A 282 -6.01 13.69 -6.75
N SER A 283 -6.82 12.70 -7.13
CA SER A 283 -7.09 11.50 -6.33
C SER A 283 -6.37 10.29 -6.90
N SER A 284 -5.72 9.51 -6.03
CA SER A 284 -5.08 8.25 -6.41
C SER A 284 -6.11 7.15 -6.69
N CYS A 285 -5.72 6.15 -7.46
CA CYS A 285 -6.54 4.97 -7.73
C CYS A 285 -6.55 3.97 -6.56
N GLY A 286 -5.50 3.95 -5.77
CA GLY A 286 -5.35 3.09 -4.60
C GLY A 286 -4.73 3.83 -3.43
N THR A 287 -4.59 3.15 -2.31
CA THR A 287 -3.91 3.61 -1.10
C THR A 287 -2.67 2.78 -0.81
N ALA A 288 -2.27 1.93 -1.74
CA ALA A 288 -1.10 1.07 -1.68
C ALA A 288 -0.56 0.86 -3.10
N THR A 289 0.75 0.79 -3.23
CA THR A 289 1.49 0.62 -4.49
C THR A 289 1.00 -0.57 -5.31
N ALA A 290 0.77 -1.72 -4.64
CA ALA A 290 0.28 -2.94 -5.28
C ALA A 290 -1.09 -2.79 -5.99
N VAL A 291 -1.89 -1.80 -5.60
CA VAL A 291 -3.19 -1.49 -6.20
C VAL A 291 -3.09 -0.29 -7.13
N SER A 292 -2.43 0.78 -6.67
CA SER A 292 -2.45 2.06 -7.37
C SER A 292 -1.63 2.02 -8.66
N VAL A 293 -0.45 1.40 -8.64
CA VAL A 293 0.43 1.33 -9.82
C VAL A 293 -0.23 0.57 -10.97
N PRO A 294 -0.71 -0.68 -10.81
CA PRO A 294 -1.40 -1.35 -11.91
C PRO A 294 -2.69 -0.63 -12.35
N CYS A 295 -3.34 0.08 -11.44
CA CYS A 295 -4.56 0.81 -11.77
C CYS A 295 -4.28 2.03 -12.65
N VAL A 296 -3.32 2.88 -12.30
CA VAL A 296 -3.03 4.13 -13.03
C VAL A 296 -2.53 3.87 -14.46
N PHE A 297 -1.85 2.74 -14.69
CA PHE A 297 -1.41 2.33 -16.02
C PHE A 297 -2.44 1.49 -16.80
N SER A 298 -3.62 1.22 -16.22
CA SER A 298 -4.72 0.50 -16.89
C SER A 298 -5.77 1.46 -17.45
N ALA A 299 -6.48 1.05 -18.50
CA ALA A 299 -7.62 1.79 -19.05
C ALA A 299 -8.92 1.58 -18.25
N LEU A 300 -8.89 0.81 -17.16
CA LEU A 300 -10.09 0.40 -16.41
C LEU A 300 -10.69 1.54 -15.58
N GLY A 301 -9.85 2.47 -15.12
CA GLY A 301 -10.22 3.43 -14.11
C GLY A 301 -10.58 2.75 -12.77
N ARG A 302 -10.65 3.56 -11.71
CA ARG A 302 -10.83 3.04 -10.35
C ARG A 302 -12.10 2.22 -10.15
N GLU A 303 -13.21 2.65 -10.71
CA GLU A 303 -14.51 1.98 -10.48
C GLU A 303 -14.56 0.57 -11.05
N ASN A 304 -13.91 0.35 -12.19
CA ASN A 304 -13.91 -0.94 -12.89
C ASN A 304 -12.67 -1.77 -12.58
N TYR A 305 -11.71 -1.21 -11.84
CA TYR A 305 -10.45 -1.87 -11.53
C TYR A 305 -10.65 -3.11 -10.65
N SER A 306 -9.95 -4.15 -11.00
CA SER A 306 -9.55 -5.24 -10.10
C SER A 306 -8.21 -5.77 -10.59
N ASP A 307 -7.41 -6.30 -9.65
CA ASP A 307 -6.08 -6.84 -9.97
C ASP A 307 -6.15 -7.90 -11.08
N THR A 308 -7.17 -8.76 -11.03
CA THR A 308 -7.37 -9.80 -12.05
C THR A 308 -7.64 -9.22 -13.44
N LYS A 309 -8.43 -8.14 -13.53
CA LYS A 309 -8.69 -7.49 -14.82
C LYS A 309 -7.43 -6.79 -15.34
N ALA A 310 -6.72 -6.05 -14.47
CA ALA A 310 -5.51 -5.34 -14.86
C ALA A 310 -4.39 -6.30 -15.27
N GLN A 311 -4.20 -7.41 -14.56
CA GLN A 311 -3.24 -8.44 -14.93
C GLN A 311 -3.64 -9.23 -16.19
N GLY A 312 -4.94 -9.31 -16.48
CA GLY A 312 -5.50 -10.02 -17.63
C GLY A 312 -5.56 -9.20 -18.92
N GLN A 313 -5.08 -7.95 -18.93
CA GLN A 313 -5.12 -7.05 -20.08
C GLN A 313 -3.82 -6.26 -20.18
N GLU A 314 -3.42 -5.92 -21.40
CA GLU A 314 -2.34 -4.96 -21.68
C GLU A 314 -2.68 -3.58 -21.09
N GLY A 315 -1.65 -2.77 -20.77
CA GLY A 315 -1.80 -1.44 -20.21
C GLY A 315 -1.20 -0.33 -21.06
N LEU A 316 -1.11 0.88 -20.49
CA LEU A 316 -0.61 2.07 -21.17
C LEU A 316 0.74 1.85 -21.88
N LEU A 317 1.70 1.20 -21.20
CA LEU A 317 3.04 1.00 -21.74
C LEU A 317 3.04 0.07 -22.98
N ASP A 318 2.12 -0.90 -23.02
CA ASP A 318 1.94 -1.77 -24.18
C ASP A 318 1.33 -0.98 -25.36
N VAL A 319 0.32 -0.13 -25.07
CA VAL A 319 -0.30 0.73 -26.11
C VAL A 319 0.74 1.67 -26.72
N LEU A 320 1.63 2.26 -25.91
CA LEU A 320 2.72 3.09 -26.40
C LEU A 320 3.71 2.30 -27.27
N LYS A 321 4.01 1.04 -26.91
CA LYS A 321 4.82 0.16 -27.78
C LYS A 321 4.12 -0.14 -29.11
N HIS A 322 2.81 -0.39 -29.08
CA HIS A 322 2.04 -0.61 -30.32
C HIS A 322 2.08 0.63 -31.23
N ALA A 323 2.08 1.85 -30.63
CA ALA A 323 2.26 3.10 -31.36
C ALA A 323 3.70 3.37 -31.81
N GLY A 324 4.65 2.45 -31.56
CA GLY A 324 6.03 2.51 -32.06
C GLY A 324 7.04 3.21 -31.18
N PHE A 325 6.71 3.49 -29.89
CA PHE A 325 7.67 4.02 -28.92
C PHE A 325 8.59 2.92 -28.38
N ASP A 326 9.82 3.28 -28.07
CA ASP A 326 10.62 2.55 -27.10
C ASP A 326 10.17 2.93 -25.69
N VAL A 327 10.03 1.94 -24.81
CA VAL A 327 9.57 2.14 -23.44
C VAL A 327 10.56 1.52 -22.46
N LEU A 328 11.04 2.34 -21.52
CA LEU A 328 11.99 1.96 -20.47
C LEU A 328 11.37 2.23 -19.10
N TRP A 329 11.40 1.23 -18.22
CA TRP A 329 11.09 1.38 -16.81
C TRP A 329 12.37 1.30 -15.99
N ARG A 330 12.67 2.36 -15.21
CA ARG A 330 13.72 2.40 -14.22
C ARG A 330 13.10 2.37 -12.82
N ASP A 331 13.53 1.42 -12.01
CA ASP A 331 12.94 1.14 -10.70
C ASP A 331 13.94 1.38 -9.57
N ASN A 332 13.58 2.25 -8.62
CA ASN A 332 14.26 2.40 -7.34
C ASN A 332 13.34 1.99 -6.16
N ASN A 333 12.30 1.23 -6.47
CA ASN A 333 11.30 0.77 -5.51
C ASN A 333 11.26 -0.77 -5.44
N SER A 334 10.14 -1.34 -5.07
CA SER A 334 9.91 -2.79 -4.94
C SER A 334 9.32 -3.43 -6.22
N GLY A 335 9.71 -2.95 -7.40
CA GLY A 335 9.27 -3.44 -8.70
C GLY A 335 7.98 -2.80 -9.22
N CYS A 336 7.67 -3.06 -10.48
CA CYS A 336 6.60 -2.40 -11.24
C CYS A 336 5.21 -3.02 -11.09
N LYS A 337 5.02 -3.95 -10.17
CA LYS A 337 3.74 -4.63 -9.90
C LYS A 337 3.07 -5.23 -11.17
N GLY A 338 3.90 -5.70 -12.10
CA GLY A 338 3.48 -6.32 -13.37
C GLY A 338 3.31 -5.37 -14.55
N VAL A 339 3.28 -4.07 -14.34
CA VAL A 339 3.08 -3.06 -15.40
C VAL A 339 4.19 -3.08 -16.45
N CYS A 340 5.43 -3.30 -16.04
CA CYS A 340 6.60 -3.33 -16.93
C CYS A 340 6.93 -4.70 -17.52
N ALA A 341 6.08 -5.71 -17.34
CA ALA A 341 6.39 -7.10 -17.72
C ALA A 341 6.72 -7.29 -19.21
N ARG A 342 6.34 -6.35 -20.07
CA ARG A 342 6.49 -6.42 -21.53
C ARG A 342 7.30 -5.26 -22.13
N VAL A 343 7.97 -4.47 -21.25
CA VAL A 343 8.86 -3.36 -21.65
C VAL A 343 10.27 -3.57 -21.10
N THR A 344 11.23 -2.74 -21.51
CA THR A 344 12.59 -2.78 -20.95
C THR A 344 12.57 -2.35 -19.49
N TYR A 345 13.20 -3.13 -18.61
CA TYR A 345 13.23 -2.90 -17.16
C TYR A 345 14.67 -2.82 -16.65
N GLU A 346 14.96 -1.82 -15.82
CA GLU A 346 16.23 -1.64 -15.13
C GLU A 346 15.96 -1.50 -13.62
N ASP A 347 16.62 -2.33 -12.80
CA ASP A 347 16.59 -2.25 -11.35
C ASP A 347 17.75 -1.37 -10.85
N TRP A 348 17.42 -0.22 -10.28
CA TRP A 348 18.35 0.74 -9.67
C TRP A 348 18.27 0.77 -8.13
N SER A 349 17.47 -0.11 -7.53
CA SER A 349 17.23 -0.16 -6.09
C SER A 349 18.38 -0.79 -5.30
N GLN A 350 19.28 -1.52 -5.99
CA GLN A 350 20.34 -2.27 -5.32
C GLN A 350 21.49 -1.34 -4.93
N PRO A 351 21.90 -1.31 -3.65
CA PRO A 351 23.01 -0.47 -3.22
C PRO A 351 24.32 -0.92 -3.87
N VAL A 352 25.08 0.05 -4.33
CA VAL A 352 26.41 -0.13 -4.92
C VAL A 352 27.45 0.37 -3.94
N ALA A 353 28.46 -0.45 -3.63
CA ALA A 353 29.52 -0.07 -2.72
C ALA A 353 30.28 1.17 -3.22
N ASN A 354 30.52 2.12 -2.33
CA ASN A 354 31.19 3.41 -2.61
C ASN A 354 30.46 4.33 -3.60
N ASP A 355 29.20 4.11 -3.88
CA ASP A 355 28.37 5.04 -4.65
C ASP A 355 27.84 6.14 -3.73
N PRO A 356 28.10 7.43 -4.02
CA PRO A 356 27.62 8.53 -3.19
C PRO A 356 26.09 8.69 -3.20
N LEU A 357 25.41 8.09 -4.18
CA LEU A 357 23.95 8.07 -4.30
C LEU A 357 23.31 6.86 -3.59
N CYS A 358 24.09 6.03 -2.91
CA CYS A 358 23.59 4.89 -2.17
C CYS A 358 24.12 4.90 -0.73
N ASN A 359 23.34 4.41 0.21
CA ASN A 359 23.81 4.01 1.52
C ASN A 359 24.03 2.48 1.57
N THR A 360 24.21 1.90 2.76
CA THR A 360 24.43 0.44 2.90
C THR A 360 23.17 -0.40 2.60
N GLU A 361 21.99 0.21 2.57
CA GLU A 361 20.71 -0.49 2.48
C GLU A 361 19.97 -0.20 1.17
N GLU A 362 20.06 1.05 0.67
CA GLU A 362 19.29 1.52 -0.49
C GLU A 362 19.99 2.65 -1.25
N CYS A 363 19.51 2.95 -2.45
CA CYS A 363 19.94 4.12 -3.21
C CYS A 363 18.91 5.25 -3.14
N PHE A 364 19.37 6.49 -3.20
CA PHE A 364 18.53 7.67 -3.32
C PHE A 364 17.95 7.78 -4.74
N ASP A 365 16.78 8.39 -4.87
CA ASP A 365 16.06 8.47 -6.15
C ASP A 365 16.85 9.14 -7.27
N GLU A 366 17.80 10.02 -6.94
CA GLU A 366 18.71 10.64 -7.92
C GLU A 366 19.46 9.60 -8.76
N LYS A 367 19.65 8.38 -8.26
CA LYS A 367 20.22 7.23 -8.98
C LYS A 367 19.47 6.89 -10.27
N LEU A 368 18.16 7.12 -10.31
CA LEU A 368 17.34 6.93 -11.51
C LEU A 368 17.76 7.82 -12.69
N LEU A 369 18.45 8.93 -12.43
CA LEU A 369 18.91 9.87 -13.45
C LEU A 369 20.29 9.53 -13.98
N GLU A 370 21.00 8.59 -13.36
CA GLU A 370 22.35 8.20 -13.78
C GLU A 370 22.31 7.62 -15.21
N LYS A 371 23.19 8.12 -16.09
CA LYS A 371 23.24 7.74 -17.50
C LYS A 371 21.94 7.93 -18.30
N LEU A 372 20.96 8.66 -17.74
CA LEU A 372 19.74 8.96 -18.49
C LEU A 372 19.99 9.89 -19.69
N PRO A 373 20.89 10.87 -19.64
CA PRO A 373 21.26 11.67 -20.81
C PRO A 373 21.79 10.81 -21.96
N GLU A 374 22.62 9.80 -21.66
CA GLU A 374 23.15 8.87 -22.67
C GLU A 374 22.03 8.04 -23.31
N VAL A 375 21.12 7.52 -22.50
CA VAL A 375 19.94 6.78 -22.99
C VAL A 375 19.09 7.64 -23.93
N ILE A 376 18.85 8.91 -23.56
CA ILE A 376 18.11 9.87 -24.40
C ILE A 376 18.84 10.12 -25.72
N ARG A 377 20.13 10.40 -25.66
CA ARG A 377 20.96 10.71 -26.85
C ARG A 377 21.03 9.50 -27.79
N ASP A 378 21.26 8.31 -27.25
CA ASP A 378 21.55 7.10 -28.02
C ASP A 378 20.30 6.39 -28.54
N SER A 379 19.12 6.72 -28.03
CA SER A 379 17.83 6.20 -28.52
C SER A 379 17.64 6.53 -30.01
N LYS A 380 17.10 5.60 -30.77
CA LYS A 380 16.83 5.78 -32.22
C LYS A 380 15.36 6.09 -32.50
N LYS A 381 14.48 5.87 -31.53
CA LYS A 381 13.04 6.08 -31.65
C LYS A 381 12.55 7.09 -30.62
N ASP A 382 11.30 7.49 -30.76
CA ASP A 382 10.61 8.19 -29.70
C ASP A 382 10.59 7.33 -28.43
N LEU A 383 10.85 7.94 -27.29
CA LEU A 383 11.14 7.24 -26.04
C LEU A 383 10.18 7.67 -24.93
N VAL A 384 9.63 6.70 -24.23
CA VAL A 384 8.95 6.91 -22.96
C VAL A 384 9.74 6.25 -21.84
N VAL A 385 10.14 7.02 -20.82
CA VAL A 385 10.84 6.51 -19.65
C VAL A 385 9.96 6.66 -18.44
N VAL A 386 9.75 5.58 -17.69
CA VAL A 386 9.14 5.61 -16.35
C VAL A 386 10.25 5.60 -15.32
N LEU A 387 10.27 6.59 -14.43
CA LEU A 387 11.17 6.68 -13.28
C LEU A 387 10.35 6.40 -12.03
N HIS A 388 10.49 5.20 -11.45
CA HIS A 388 9.74 4.78 -10.26
C HIS A 388 10.58 5.02 -9.01
N GLN A 389 10.18 6.01 -8.22
CA GLN A 389 10.89 6.47 -7.04
C GLN A 389 10.66 5.55 -5.82
N LYS A 390 11.60 5.55 -4.89
CA LYS A 390 11.39 5.14 -3.50
C LYS A 390 10.62 6.21 -2.71
N GLY A 391 10.78 7.44 -3.08
CA GLY A 391 9.99 8.60 -2.67
C GLY A 391 9.93 8.80 -1.16
N SER A 392 8.70 8.94 -0.64
CA SER A 392 8.42 9.20 0.77
C SER A 392 8.02 7.94 1.54
N HIS A 393 8.46 6.74 1.11
CA HIS A 393 8.05 5.47 1.69
C HIS A 393 8.46 5.33 3.18
N GLY A 394 7.46 5.12 4.05
CA GLY A 394 7.62 4.93 5.50
C GLY A 394 7.90 3.49 5.93
N PRO A 395 8.15 3.28 7.22
CA PRO A 395 8.22 4.26 8.31
C PRO A 395 9.55 5.02 8.41
N ALA A 396 10.58 4.62 7.66
CA ALA A 396 11.94 5.13 7.78
C ALA A 396 12.15 6.40 6.94
N TYR A 397 11.30 7.42 7.08
CA TYR A 397 11.35 8.64 6.26
C TYR A 397 12.73 9.30 6.23
N TRP A 398 13.47 9.31 7.37
CA TRP A 398 14.80 9.93 7.48
C TRP A 398 15.88 9.27 6.61
N LYS A 399 15.64 8.05 6.11
CA LYS A 399 16.54 7.34 5.21
C LYS A 399 16.32 7.70 3.73
N ARG A 400 15.20 8.32 3.36
CA ARG A 400 14.77 8.54 1.98
C ARG A 400 15.43 9.74 1.30
N TYR A 401 16.26 10.49 2.01
CA TYR A 401 16.95 11.67 1.49
C TYR A 401 18.39 11.75 2.00
N PRO A 402 19.33 12.31 1.20
CA PRO A 402 20.68 12.64 1.67
C PRO A 402 20.64 13.67 2.81
N ARG A 403 21.59 13.63 3.73
CA ARG A 403 21.67 14.55 4.89
C ARG A 403 21.61 16.03 4.52
N ALA A 404 22.06 16.40 3.32
CA ALA A 404 21.97 17.78 2.81
C ALA A 404 20.53 18.30 2.73
N PHE A 405 19.53 17.40 2.65
CA PHE A 405 18.12 17.72 2.59
C PHE A 405 17.40 17.65 3.95
N ALA A 406 18.10 17.38 5.04
CA ALA A 406 17.55 17.46 6.40
C ALA A 406 17.40 18.92 6.85
N LYS A 407 16.48 19.67 6.23
CA LYS A 407 16.25 21.11 6.50
C LYS A 407 15.23 21.34 7.61
N PHE A 408 14.25 20.46 7.73
CA PHE A 408 13.23 20.52 8.76
C PHE A 408 13.61 19.59 9.91
N GLY A 409 13.49 20.06 11.14
CA GLY A 409 13.87 19.26 12.32
C GLY A 409 13.24 19.76 13.61
N PRO A 410 13.44 19.01 14.71
CA PRO A 410 14.13 17.73 14.79
C PRO A 410 13.38 16.61 14.04
N VAL A 411 14.10 15.61 13.53
CA VAL A 411 13.53 14.50 12.76
C VAL A 411 13.37 13.23 13.61
N CYS A 412 12.40 12.40 13.22
CA CYS A 412 12.20 11.07 13.79
C CYS A 412 13.17 10.09 13.11
N GLU A 413 14.21 9.67 13.82
CA GLU A 413 15.24 8.74 13.31
C GLU A 413 15.01 7.30 13.81
N THR A 414 13.74 6.87 13.88
CA THR A 414 13.35 5.50 14.26
C THR A 414 12.15 5.03 13.47
N ASN A 415 12.06 3.72 13.22
CA ASN A 415 10.90 3.08 12.59
C ASN A 415 9.70 2.98 13.54
N GLU A 416 9.91 3.16 14.83
CA GLU A 416 8.87 3.14 15.86
C GLU A 416 8.30 4.56 16.02
N LEU A 417 7.41 4.95 15.08
CA LEU A 417 6.88 6.31 14.98
C LEU A 417 6.22 6.82 16.28
N GLU A 418 5.66 5.92 17.10
CA GLU A 418 5.07 6.29 18.40
C GLU A 418 6.09 6.81 19.43
N LYS A 419 7.38 6.57 19.23
CA LYS A 419 8.45 7.11 20.07
C LYS A 419 8.79 8.56 19.74
N CYS A 420 8.27 9.06 18.62
CA CYS A 420 8.53 10.40 18.14
C CYS A 420 7.34 11.33 18.38
N SER A 421 7.62 12.62 18.51
CA SER A 421 6.57 13.62 18.44
C SER A 421 6.00 13.72 17.03
N GLN A 422 4.73 14.11 16.91
CA GLN A 422 4.10 14.36 15.59
C GLN A 422 4.90 15.34 14.74
N ALA A 423 5.46 16.38 15.36
CA ALA A 423 6.31 17.37 14.68
C ALA A 423 7.58 16.74 14.09
N ALA A 424 8.20 15.79 14.80
CA ALA A 424 9.42 15.12 14.33
C ALA A 424 9.12 14.15 13.16
N ILE A 425 8.00 13.44 13.20
CA ILE A 425 7.54 12.59 12.10
C ILE A 425 7.27 13.44 10.86
N THR A 426 6.52 14.54 11.02
CA THR A 426 6.21 15.46 9.93
C THR A 426 7.48 16.10 9.37
N ALA A 427 8.47 16.46 10.21
CA ALA A 427 9.73 17.03 9.75
C ALA A 427 10.54 16.04 8.90
N ALA A 428 10.62 14.77 9.34
CA ALA A 428 11.28 13.73 8.56
C ALA A 428 10.59 13.52 7.20
N TYR A 429 9.27 13.50 7.18
CA TYR A 429 8.48 13.36 5.97
C TYR A 429 8.61 14.58 5.03
N ASP A 430 8.57 15.80 5.55
CA ASP A 430 8.71 17.02 4.74
C ASP A 430 10.08 17.11 4.06
N ASN A 431 11.13 16.57 4.69
CA ASN A 431 12.45 16.46 4.06
C ASN A 431 12.45 15.50 2.87
N THR A 432 11.60 14.45 2.86
CA THR A 432 11.44 13.59 1.66
C THR A 432 10.78 14.35 0.53
N ILE A 433 9.79 15.21 0.82
CA ILE A 433 9.15 16.06 -0.19
C ILE A 433 10.13 17.10 -0.73
N LEU A 434 10.96 17.68 0.12
CA LEU A 434 12.03 18.59 -0.29
C LEU A 434 13.06 17.90 -1.21
N TYR A 435 13.34 16.62 -0.96
CA TYR A 435 14.22 15.85 -1.85
C TYR A 435 13.54 15.48 -3.17
N THR A 436 12.24 15.19 -3.15
CA THR A 436 11.43 15.01 -4.37
C THR A 436 11.40 16.30 -5.21
N ASP A 437 11.30 17.47 -4.58
CA ASP A 437 11.42 18.77 -5.25
C ASP A 437 12.74 18.90 -6.01
N TYR A 438 13.85 18.60 -5.36
CA TYR A 438 15.18 18.59 -5.99
C TYR A 438 15.28 17.58 -7.13
N PHE A 439 14.77 16.37 -6.96
CA PHE A 439 14.79 15.32 -7.99
C PHE A 439 14.03 15.76 -9.24
N LEU A 440 12.84 16.32 -9.08
CA LEU A 440 12.00 16.77 -10.18
C LEU A 440 12.62 17.99 -10.88
N ASP A 441 13.15 18.95 -10.14
CA ASP A 441 13.89 20.10 -10.69
C ASP A 441 15.09 19.64 -11.52
N LYS A 442 15.87 18.68 -11.01
CA LYS A 442 17.01 18.10 -11.73
C LYS A 442 16.57 17.35 -12.99
N THR A 443 15.46 16.63 -12.93
CA THR A 443 14.87 15.95 -14.09
C THR A 443 14.46 16.96 -15.16
N ILE A 444 13.78 18.06 -14.79
CA ILE A 444 13.39 19.11 -15.72
C ILE A 444 14.61 19.75 -16.38
N LYS A 445 15.64 20.07 -15.58
CA LYS A 445 16.90 20.67 -16.10
C LYS A 445 17.61 19.73 -17.09
N LEU A 446 17.66 18.43 -16.79
CA LEU A 446 18.22 17.42 -17.68
C LEU A 446 17.44 17.38 -19.00
N LEU A 447 16.11 17.34 -18.94
CA LEU A 447 15.25 17.30 -20.13
C LEU A 447 15.34 18.59 -20.95
N ALA A 448 15.41 19.75 -20.31
CA ALA A 448 15.62 21.04 -21.00
C ALA A 448 16.96 21.06 -21.71
N GLN A 449 18.03 20.56 -21.07
CA GLN A 449 19.35 20.46 -21.67
C GLN A 449 19.37 19.49 -22.87
N SER A 450 18.79 18.29 -22.73
CA SER A 450 18.67 17.33 -23.84
C SER A 450 17.85 17.90 -25.01
N SER A 451 16.81 18.68 -24.73
CA SER A 451 16.01 19.33 -25.78
C SER A 451 16.85 20.30 -26.63
N GLN A 452 17.80 21.00 -26.01
CA GLN A 452 18.70 21.92 -26.70
C GLN A 452 19.86 21.22 -27.40
N GLN A 453 20.51 20.27 -26.71
CA GLN A 453 21.76 19.65 -27.18
C GLN A 453 21.51 18.47 -28.15
N ASP A 454 20.53 17.63 -27.85
CA ASP A 454 20.26 16.40 -28.60
C ASP A 454 19.16 16.56 -29.65
N SER A 455 18.59 17.75 -29.78
CA SER A 455 17.49 18.05 -30.70
C SER A 455 16.29 17.12 -30.52
N VAL A 456 15.90 16.87 -29.26
CA VAL A 456 14.73 16.08 -28.88
C VAL A 456 13.64 16.97 -28.29
N ASP A 457 12.37 16.61 -28.47
CA ASP A 457 11.24 17.30 -27.84
C ASP A 457 10.95 16.58 -26.51
N THR A 458 10.96 17.30 -25.38
CA THR A 458 10.96 16.68 -24.07
C THR A 458 9.78 17.10 -23.20
N ALA A 459 9.23 16.13 -22.44
CA ALA A 459 8.16 16.36 -21.49
C ALA A 459 8.38 15.55 -20.21
N MET A 460 7.87 16.06 -19.08
CA MET A 460 7.81 15.35 -17.80
C MET A 460 6.37 15.38 -17.27
N VAL A 461 5.88 14.23 -16.82
CA VAL A 461 4.66 14.10 -16.03
C VAL A 461 5.03 13.42 -14.73
N TYR A 462 4.78 14.08 -13.60
CA TYR A 462 4.94 13.53 -12.26
C TYR A 462 3.59 13.30 -11.62
N PHE A 463 3.42 12.17 -10.98
CA PHE A 463 2.31 11.87 -10.07
C PHE A 463 2.77 10.85 -9.02
N SER A 464 2.30 10.98 -7.77
CA SER A 464 2.54 9.94 -6.77
C SER A 464 1.47 8.88 -6.86
N ASP A 465 1.84 7.64 -6.56
CA ASP A 465 0.92 6.50 -6.61
C ASP A 465 -0.17 6.55 -5.54
N HIS A 466 0.16 6.94 -4.31
CA HIS A 466 -0.76 7.24 -3.20
C HIS A 466 -0.12 8.23 -2.22
N GLY A 467 -0.86 8.61 -1.20
CA GLY A 467 -0.38 9.44 -0.10
C GLY A 467 -0.07 8.61 1.16
N GLU A 468 0.06 9.29 2.30
CA GLU A 468 0.55 8.74 3.56
C GLU A 468 -0.19 9.33 4.75
N SER A 469 -0.47 8.51 5.77
CA SER A 469 -0.92 8.97 7.08
C SER A 469 0.29 9.08 8.02
N LEU A 470 0.43 10.23 8.68
CA LEU A 470 1.54 10.52 9.60
C LEU A 470 1.09 10.51 11.07
N GLY A 471 -0.05 9.95 11.40
CA GLY A 471 -0.62 9.88 12.75
C GLY A 471 -2.00 10.55 12.88
N GLU A 472 -2.56 11.06 11.78
CA GLU A 472 -3.91 11.59 11.78
C GLU A 472 -4.91 10.50 12.21
N LYS A 473 -5.74 10.80 13.20
CA LYS A 473 -6.69 9.85 13.81
C LYS A 473 -6.03 8.56 14.31
N ASN A 474 -4.78 8.64 14.77
CA ASN A 474 -3.94 7.50 15.16
C ASN A 474 -3.69 6.49 14.02
N MET A 475 -3.74 6.94 12.79
CA MET A 475 -3.42 6.14 11.61
C MET A 475 -2.05 6.56 11.09
N TYR A 476 -1.20 5.58 10.83
CA TYR A 476 0.14 5.76 10.27
C TYR A 476 0.27 4.94 8.99
N LEU A 477 1.19 5.33 8.14
CA LEU A 477 1.47 4.65 6.89
C LEU A 477 0.26 4.71 5.92
N HIS A 478 0.18 3.75 5.00
CA HIS A 478 -0.78 3.69 3.92
C HIS A 478 -1.47 2.32 3.86
N GLY A 479 -2.28 2.06 2.81
CA GLY A 479 -2.91 0.75 2.60
C GLY A 479 -4.26 0.59 3.28
N ALA A 480 -4.86 1.66 3.84
CA ALA A 480 -6.22 1.58 4.32
C ALA A 480 -7.20 1.29 3.15
N PRO A 481 -8.24 0.45 3.35
CA PRO A 481 -9.25 0.24 2.32
C PRO A 481 -9.79 1.57 1.80
N TYR A 482 -9.79 1.76 0.49
CA TYR A 482 -10.02 3.08 -0.14
C TYR A 482 -11.29 3.79 0.35
N ILE A 483 -12.37 3.03 0.55
CA ILE A 483 -13.69 3.57 0.95
C ILE A 483 -13.66 4.27 2.31
N ILE A 484 -12.73 3.89 3.19
CA ILE A 484 -12.57 4.42 4.55
C ILE A 484 -11.25 5.12 4.78
N SER A 485 -10.38 5.12 3.75
CA SER A 485 -9.07 5.77 3.85
C SER A 485 -9.23 7.28 3.98
N PRO A 486 -8.36 7.92 4.76
CA PRO A 486 -8.37 9.37 4.91
C PRO A 486 -7.85 10.06 3.65
N PRO A 487 -8.16 11.37 3.45
CA PRO A 487 -7.66 12.13 2.33
C PRO A 487 -6.13 12.11 2.20
N GLU A 488 -5.43 12.02 3.32
CA GLU A 488 -3.97 11.94 3.43
C GLU A 488 -3.38 10.78 2.62
N GLN A 489 -4.10 9.66 2.48
CA GLN A 489 -3.68 8.51 1.69
C GLN A 489 -4.16 8.54 0.23
N ARG A 490 -5.09 9.44 -0.13
CA ARG A 490 -5.73 9.47 -1.45
C ARG A 490 -5.38 10.69 -2.29
N ARG A 491 -5.08 11.84 -1.65
CA ARG A 491 -4.75 13.08 -2.35
C ARG A 491 -3.28 13.13 -2.66
N VAL A 492 -2.96 13.12 -3.95
CA VAL A 492 -1.59 13.03 -4.46
C VAL A 492 -1.21 14.25 -5.27
N PRO A 493 0.07 14.65 -5.29
CA PRO A 493 0.57 15.67 -6.21
C PRO A 493 0.57 15.14 -7.65
N MET A 494 0.32 16.03 -8.60
CA MET A 494 0.53 15.78 -10.02
C MET A 494 1.05 17.06 -10.68
N MET A 495 2.10 16.93 -11.49
CA MET A 495 2.76 18.06 -12.15
C MET A 495 3.13 17.70 -13.57
N MET A 496 3.14 18.70 -14.45
CA MET A 496 3.57 18.54 -15.84
C MET A 496 4.51 19.66 -16.24
N TRP A 497 5.51 19.31 -17.04
CA TRP A 497 6.42 20.24 -17.66
C TRP A 497 6.72 19.81 -19.10
N PHE A 498 6.87 20.78 -20.00
CA PHE A 498 7.11 20.56 -21.43
C PHE A 498 8.21 21.50 -21.91
N SER A 499 9.13 21.04 -22.77
CA SER A 499 9.96 21.96 -23.54
C SER A 499 9.09 22.79 -24.48
N ASP A 500 9.59 23.95 -24.93
CA ASP A 500 8.81 24.81 -25.84
C ASP A 500 8.50 24.09 -27.15
N GLN A 501 9.47 23.37 -27.68
CA GLN A 501 9.34 22.61 -28.92
C GLN A 501 8.32 21.48 -28.77
N TYR A 502 8.26 20.80 -27.60
CA TYR A 502 7.26 19.78 -27.33
C TYR A 502 5.86 20.40 -27.29
N ALA A 503 5.70 21.50 -26.55
CA ALA A 503 4.40 22.16 -26.42
C ALA A 503 3.89 22.70 -27.77
N GLU A 504 4.78 23.27 -28.58
CA GLU A 504 4.46 23.76 -29.93
C GLU A 504 4.02 22.58 -30.84
N ARG A 505 4.81 21.52 -30.88
CA ARG A 505 4.57 20.35 -31.71
C ARG A 505 3.22 19.71 -31.43
N PHE A 506 2.94 19.44 -30.14
CA PHE A 506 1.71 18.77 -29.71
C PHE A 506 0.57 19.74 -29.41
N LYS A 507 0.74 21.03 -29.76
CA LYS A 507 -0.27 22.09 -29.58
C LYS A 507 -0.79 22.20 -28.15
N ILE A 508 0.11 22.06 -27.17
CA ILE A 508 -0.25 22.11 -25.75
C ILE A 508 -0.40 23.55 -25.28
N ASP A 509 -1.61 23.97 -24.99
CA ASP A 509 -1.88 25.26 -24.36
C ASP A 509 -1.62 25.22 -22.86
N ARG A 510 -0.41 25.64 -22.46
CA ARG A 510 0.00 25.70 -21.05
C ARG A 510 -0.87 26.64 -20.22
N ARG A 511 -1.43 27.74 -20.81
CA ARG A 511 -2.29 28.68 -20.10
C ARG A 511 -3.64 28.05 -19.79
N CYS A 512 -4.22 27.36 -20.75
CA CYS A 512 -5.44 26.61 -20.57
C CYS A 512 -5.29 25.53 -19.49
N LEU A 513 -4.20 24.75 -19.53
CA LEU A 513 -3.93 23.72 -18.52
C LEU A 513 -3.75 24.34 -17.12
N SER A 514 -3.02 25.45 -17.00
CA SER A 514 -2.85 26.15 -15.73
C SER A 514 -4.17 26.70 -15.18
N ALA A 515 -5.05 27.20 -16.03
CA ALA A 515 -6.39 27.67 -15.62
C ALA A 515 -7.26 26.52 -15.08
N ARG A 516 -7.03 25.28 -15.52
CA ARG A 516 -7.76 24.09 -15.09
C ARG A 516 -7.07 23.31 -13.96
N ALA A 517 -5.89 23.70 -13.55
CA ALA A 517 -5.07 22.96 -12.59
C ALA A 517 -5.70 22.78 -11.20
N ASN A 518 -6.71 23.58 -10.86
CA ASN A 518 -7.48 23.44 -9.61
C ASN A 518 -8.78 22.61 -9.76
N GLN A 519 -9.05 22.05 -10.94
CA GLN A 519 -10.19 21.16 -11.13
C GLN A 519 -9.89 19.77 -10.53
N PRO A 520 -10.93 19.02 -10.12
CA PRO A 520 -10.74 17.67 -9.62
C PRO A 520 -10.36 16.73 -10.76
N PHE A 521 -9.21 16.07 -10.58
CA PHE A 521 -8.71 15.00 -11.43
C PHE A 521 -8.43 13.75 -10.61
N SER A 522 -8.11 12.66 -11.28
CA SER A 522 -7.74 11.40 -10.64
C SER A 522 -6.72 10.63 -11.49
N HIS A 523 -6.21 9.54 -10.96
CA HIS A 523 -5.39 8.61 -11.72
C HIS A 523 -6.09 8.05 -12.97
N ASP A 524 -7.43 8.05 -13.01
CA ASP A 524 -8.20 7.63 -14.18
C ASP A 524 -7.94 8.51 -15.40
N ASN A 525 -7.48 9.75 -15.17
CA ASN A 525 -7.08 10.67 -16.23
C ASN A 525 -5.73 10.34 -16.84
N VAL A 526 -4.79 9.71 -16.10
CA VAL A 526 -3.39 9.58 -16.51
C VAL A 526 -3.24 8.78 -17.80
N PHE A 527 -3.89 7.60 -17.89
CA PHE A 527 -3.83 6.74 -19.08
C PHE A 527 -4.21 7.51 -20.35
N HIS A 528 -5.34 8.20 -20.31
CA HIS A 528 -5.88 8.90 -21.46
C HIS A 528 -5.15 10.21 -21.76
N SER A 529 -4.67 10.90 -20.72
CA SER A 529 -3.89 12.12 -20.89
C SER A 529 -2.50 11.86 -21.48
N VAL A 530 -1.86 10.74 -21.15
CA VAL A 530 -0.59 10.35 -21.81
C VAL A 530 -0.81 10.05 -23.29
N LEU A 531 -1.91 9.39 -23.65
CA LEU A 531 -2.25 9.17 -25.05
C LEU A 531 -2.56 10.49 -25.79
N GLY A 532 -3.36 11.38 -25.16
CA GLY A 532 -3.70 12.68 -25.74
C GLY A 532 -2.50 13.60 -25.92
N MET A 533 -1.63 13.75 -24.90
CA MET A 533 -0.46 14.61 -24.99
C MET A 533 0.58 14.12 -26.02
N LEU A 534 0.55 12.83 -26.37
CA LEU A 534 1.38 12.21 -27.38
C LEU A 534 0.65 12.10 -28.74
N ASP A 535 -0.55 12.61 -28.85
CA ASP A 535 -1.40 12.48 -30.07
C ASP A 535 -1.40 11.03 -30.59
N ILE A 536 -1.83 10.09 -29.74
CA ILE A 536 -1.97 8.68 -30.08
C ILE A 536 -3.43 8.38 -30.37
N SER A 537 -3.71 7.99 -31.60
CA SER A 537 -5.03 7.55 -32.04
C SER A 537 -5.21 6.06 -31.76
N THR A 538 -6.24 5.68 -31.03
CA THR A 538 -6.62 4.28 -30.75
C THR A 538 -8.06 4.21 -30.24
N ALA A 539 -8.73 3.08 -30.47
CA ALA A 539 -10.10 2.84 -29.98
C ALA A 539 -10.21 2.82 -28.45
N VAL A 540 -9.10 2.65 -27.72
CA VAL A 540 -9.12 2.67 -26.24
C VAL A 540 -9.01 4.06 -25.65
N TYR A 541 -8.73 5.09 -26.44
CA TYR A 541 -8.66 6.47 -25.98
C TYR A 541 -10.04 7.00 -25.64
N ASN A 542 -10.16 7.61 -24.45
CA ASN A 542 -11.38 8.29 -24.02
C ASN A 542 -11.08 9.78 -23.82
N PRO A 543 -11.57 10.66 -24.72
CA PRO A 543 -11.31 12.09 -24.64
C PRO A 543 -11.94 12.77 -23.41
N ALA A 544 -12.97 12.18 -22.78
CA ALA A 544 -13.56 12.72 -21.56
C ALA A 544 -12.65 12.59 -20.34
N LEU A 545 -11.69 11.64 -20.36
CA LEU A 545 -10.70 11.42 -19.31
C LEU A 545 -9.35 12.07 -19.62
N ASP A 546 -9.18 12.66 -20.79
CA ASP A 546 -7.97 13.36 -21.17
C ASP A 546 -7.97 14.81 -20.65
N ILE A 547 -6.98 15.14 -19.81
CA ILE A 547 -6.79 16.49 -19.26
C ILE A 547 -6.52 17.51 -20.39
N PHE A 548 -5.85 17.08 -21.44
CA PHE A 548 -5.46 17.93 -22.58
C PHE A 548 -6.60 18.20 -23.55
N ASN A 549 -7.59 17.31 -23.65
CA ASN A 549 -8.64 17.38 -24.67
C ASN A 549 -9.35 18.74 -24.76
N ALA A 550 -9.54 19.41 -23.60
CA ALA A 550 -10.14 20.76 -23.58
C ALA A 550 -9.13 21.90 -23.84
N CYS A 551 -7.85 21.59 -23.98
CA CYS A 551 -6.75 22.55 -24.12
C CYS A 551 -5.87 22.31 -25.37
N THR A 552 -6.22 21.35 -26.20
CA THR A 552 -5.62 21.12 -27.53
C THR A 552 -6.63 21.61 -28.56
N HIS A 553 -6.61 22.89 -28.91
CA HIS A 553 -7.42 23.39 -30.00
C HIS A 553 -6.58 23.74 -31.22
N GLY A 554 -7.00 23.07 -32.28
CA GLY A 554 -6.48 23.09 -33.60
C GLY A 554 -6.31 24.39 -34.29
#